data_2d1c93e52d2271c38d1818739b04a855
#
_entry.id   2d1c93e52d2271c38d1818739b04a855
#
_cell.length_a   1.000
_cell.length_b   1.000
_cell.length_c   1.000
_cell.angle_alpha   90.00
_cell.angle_beta   90.00
_cell.angle_gamma   90.00
#
_symmetry.space_group_name_H-M   'P 1'
#
loop_
_entity.id
_entity.type
_entity.pdbx_description
1 polymer ?
#
loop_
_entity_poly.entity_id
_entity_poly.type
_entity_poly.pdbx_seq_one_letter_code
_entity_poly.pdbx_strand_id
1 'polypeptide(L)'
;MRKAVLTFTTMLFVIGTIGSNIGPALVDNHPSWVLALSSRNRNLFGSVPYIDVIPYAAIGFVRILIAGIALYFVGRWYGEKALGWVEGNLGELPAIYRWTERAVEKGGSIALVLMPGSNVVCLLLGHKHMSAQRFIPLLSIGIVIKLVVLRLGGDQFEDQIRSFLKGIEQYQWYVVAALFGLSFFQSMRKGRPSSD
;
A
#
# COMPACT_ATOMS: atom_id res chain seq x y z
N MET A 1 8.06 -16.53 16.67
CA MET A 1 7.35 -15.25 16.50
C MET A 1 7.93 -14.37 15.37
N ARG A 2 9.24 -14.03 15.36
CA ARG A 2 9.81 -13.13 14.33
C ARG A 2 9.60 -13.61 12.87
N LYS A 3 9.91 -14.89 12.58
CA LYS A 3 9.70 -15.48 11.24
C LYS A 3 8.23 -15.45 10.82
N ALA A 4 7.30 -15.73 11.73
CA ALA A 4 5.87 -15.71 11.44
C ALA A 4 5.38 -14.29 11.05
N VAL A 5 5.84 -13.25 11.73
CA VAL A 5 5.49 -11.87 11.37
C VAL A 5 6.07 -11.49 10.00
N LEU A 6 7.30 -11.89 9.70
CA LEU A 6 7.90 -11.65 8.39
C LEU A 6 7.09 -12.34 7.27
N THR A 7 6.78 -13.64 7.44
CA THR A 7 5.94 -14.39 6.48
C THR A 7 4.58 -13.75 6.31
N PHE A 8 3.93 -13.37 7.42
CA PHE A 8 2.64 -12.68 7.40
C PHE A 8 2.71 -11.34 6.65
N THR A 9 3.73 -10.54 6.91
CA THR A 9 3.94 -9.25 6.22
C THR A 9 4.17 -9.47 4.72
N THR A 10 4.98 -10.46 4.34
CA THR A 10 5.20 -10.82 2.93
C THR A 10 3.89 -11.23 2.26
N MET A 11 3.08 -12.07 2.93
CA MET A 11 1.77 -12.48 2.43
C MET A 11 0.84 -11.29 2.24
N LEU A 12 0.80 -10.35 3.21
CA LEU A 12 0.02 -9.11 3.09
C LEU A 12 0.47 -8.25 1.90
N PHE A 13 1.77 -8.22 1.61
CA PHE A 13 2.33 -7.51 0.46
C PHE A 13 1.92 -8.15 -0.87
N VAL A 14 2.02 -9.47 -0.98
CA VAL A 14 1.62 -10.22 -2.18
C VAL A 14 0.12 -10.02 -2.44
N ILE A 15 -0.72 -10.26 -1.44
CA ILE A 15 -2.17 -10.05 -1.52
C ILE A 15 -2.48 -8.59 -1.88
N GLY A 16 -1.81 -7.64 -1.23
CA GLY A 16 -1.98 -6.21 -1.51
C GLY A 16 -1.57 -5.82 -2.93
N THR A 17 -0.57 -6.45 -3.49
CA THR A 17 -0.13 -6.21 -4.88
C THR A 17 -1.14 -6.78 -5.87
N ILE A 18 -1.60 -8.02 -5.65
CA ILE A 18 -2.67 -8.63 -6.45
C ILE A 18 -3.92 -7.75 -6.40
N GLY A 19 -4.44 -7.46 -5.21
CA GLY A 19 -5.65 -6.64 -5.02
C GLY A 19 -5.51 -5.23 -5.59
N SER A 20 -4.29 -4.69 -5.62
CA SER A 20 -4.02 -3.38 -6.22
C SER A 20 -4.12 -3.41 -7.75
N ASN A 21 -3.78 -4.51 -8.40
CA ASN A 21 -3.80 -4.63 -9.86
C ASN A 21 -5.20 -5.03 -10.38
N ILE A 22 -5.91 -5.89 -9.67
CA ILE A 22 -7.27 -6.31 -10.05
C ILE A 22 -8.36 -5.35 -9.53
N GLY A 23 -8.00 -4.45 -8.60
CA GLY A 23 -8.94 -3.53 -7.96
C GLY A 23 -9.83 -2.76 -8.93
N PRO A 24 -9.29 -2.08 -9.95
CA PRO A 24 -10.10 -1.33 -10.92
C PRO A 24 -11.13 -2.18 -11.67
N ALA A 25 -10.87 -3.47 -11.85
CA ALA A 25 -11.75 -4.40 -12.56
C ALA A 25 -12.86 -5.02 -11.67
N LEU A 26 -12.72 -4.92 -10.34
CA LEU A 26 -13.63 -5.55 -9.40
C LEU A 26 -14.35 -4.56 -8.48
N VAL A 27 -13.98 -3.29 -8.53
CA VAL A 27 -14.44 -2.29 -7.55
C VAL A 27 -15.93 -2.00 -7.64
N ASP A 28 -16.52 -2.08 -8.81
CA ASP A 28 -17.94 -1.86 -9.06
C ASP A 28 -18.82 -2.98 -8.49
N ASN A 29 -18.41 -4.24 -8.68
CA ASN A 29 -19.17 -5.41 -8.25
C ASN A 29 -18.82 -5.89 -6.83
N HIS A 30 -17.54 -5.75 -6.43
CA HIS A 30 -17.03 -6.27 -5.17
C HIS A 30 -16.10 -5.28 -4.42
N PRO A 31 -16.57 -4.06 -4.11
CA PRO A 31 -15.73 -3.01 -3.51
C PRO A 31 -15.15 -3.43 -2.15
N SER A 32 -15.90 -4.18 -1.34
CA SER A 32 -15.43 -4.68 -0.05
C SER A 32 -14.25 -5.64 -0.18
N TRP A 33 -14.26 -6.53 -1.18
CA TRP A 33 -13.14 -7.43 -1.46
C TRP A 33 -11.90 -6.68 -1.93
N VAL A 34 -12.09 -5.68 -2.79
CA VAL A 34 -10.98 -4.82 -3.26
C VAL A 34 -10.29 -4.14 -2.08
N LEU A 35 -11.06 -3.57 -1.14
CA LEU A 35 -10.52 -2.93 0.07
C LEU A 35 -9.85 -3.93 1.02
N ALA A 36 -10.43 -5.11 1.20
CA ALA A 36 -9.86 -6.17 2.04
C ALA A 36 -8.53 -6.69 1.49
N LEU A 37 -8.40 -6.82 0.18
CA LEU A 37 -7.17 -7.21 -0.48
C LEU A 37 -6.13 -6.09 -0.43
N SER A 38 -6.51 -4.86 -0.76
CA SER A 38 -5.59 -3.74 -0.87
C SER A 38 -6.23 -2.39 -0.53
N SER A 39 -5.89 -1.83 0.63
CA SER A 39 -6.31 -0.49 1.05
C SER A 39 -5.30 0.60 0.63
N ARG A 40 -4.78 0.52 -0.61
CA ARG A 40 -4.00 1.61 -1.20
C ARG A 40 -4.91 2.80 -1.52
N ASN A 41 -4.35 4.02 -1.54
CA ASN A 41 -5.14 5.25 -1.74
C ASN A 41 -6.03 5.19 -2.98
N ARG A 42 -5.55 4.63 -4.09
CA ARG A 42 -6.33 4.50 -5.33
C ARG A 42 -7.56 3.58 -5.17
N ASN A 43 -7.43 2.48 -4.43
CA ASN A 43 -8.53 1.56 -4.19
C ASN A 43 -9.51 2.14 -3.17
N LEU A 44 -9.01 2.80 -2.12
CA LEU A 44 -9.85 3.54 -1.17
C LEU A 44 -10.66 4.60 -1.88
N PHE A 45 -10.03 5.45 -2.69
CA PHE A 45 -10.69 6.52 -3.43
C PHE A 45 -11.66 5.98 -4.48
N GLY A 46 -11.23 4.98 -5.27
CA GLY A 46 -12.05 4.37 -6.32
C GLY A 46 -13.24 3.55 -5.81
N SER A 47 -13.18 3.06 -4.56
CA SER A 47 -14.29 2.31 -3.96
C SER A 47 -15.41 3.19 -3.40
N VAL A 48 -15.16 4.50 -3.21
CA VAL A 48 -16.11 5.41 -2.57
C VAL A 48 -17.51 5.37 -3.19
N PRO A 49 -17.67 5.42 -4.52
CA PRO A 49 -18.99 5.42 -5.16
C PRO A 49 -19.76 4.09 -5.05
N TYR A 50 -19.11 3.02 -4.61
CA TYR A 50 -19.65 1.66 -4.68
C TYR A 50 -19.82 0.98 -3.32
N ILE A 51 -19.47 1.66 -2.21
CA ILE A 51 -19.49 1.08 -0.87
C ILE A 51 -20.04 2.07 0.17
N ASP A 52 -20.85 1.57 1.10
CA ASP A 52 -21.33 2.36 2.22
C ASP A 52 -20.23 2.79 3.19
N VAL A 53 -20.49 3.86 3.94
CA VAL A 53 -19.51 4.48 4.87
C VAL A 53 -19.02 3.49 5.92
N ILE A 54 -19.90 2.68 6.50
CA ILE A 54 -19.55 1.76 7.60
C ILE A 54 -18.60 0.66 7.13
N PRO A 55 -18.92 -0.16 6.10
CA PRO A 55 -17.99 -1.18 5.62
C PRO A 55 -16.70 -0.57 5.04
N TYR A 56 -16.76 0.60 4.37
CA TYR A 56 -15.59 1.32 3.90
C TYR A 56 -14.62 1.64 5.06
N ALA A 57 -15.14 2.27 6.12
CA ALA A 57 -14.36 2.65 7.27
C ALA A 57 -13.82 1.44 8.03
N ALA A 58 -14.65 0.44 8.29
CA ALA A 58 -14.25 -0.75 9.05
C ALA A 58 -13.16 -1.56 8.31
N ILE A 59 -13.38 -1.89 7.03
CA ILE A 59 -12.43 -2.70 6.25
C ILE A 59 -11.14 -1.92 6.03
N GLY A 60 -11.24 -0.65 5.62
CA GLY A 60 -10.08 0.22 5.39
C GLY A 60 -9.25 0.41 6.66
N PHE A 61 -9.90 0.68 7.80
CA PHE A 61 -9.23 0.85 9.08
C PHE A 61 -8.47 -0.42 9.51
N VAL A 62 -9.16 -1.55 9.58
CA VAL A 62 -8.56 -2.82 10.03
C VAL A 62 -7.41 -3.24 9.11
N ARG A 63 -7.59 -3.12 7.80
CA ARG A 63 -6.58 -3.53 6.82
C ARG A 63 -5.31 -2.68 6.90
N ILE A 64 -5.44 -1.35 7.02
CA ILE A 64 -4.28 -0.43 7.15
C ILE A 64 -3.62 -0.62 8.51
N LEU A 65 -4.40 -0.77 9.58
CA LEU A 65 -3.88 -0.96 10.92
C LEU A 65 -3.03 -2.23 11.03
N ILE A 66 -3.55 -3.37 10.54
CA ILE A 66 -2.84 -4.65 10.54
C ILE A 66 -1.53 -4.55 9.74
N ALA A 67 -1.58 -3.95 8.55
CA ALA A 67 -0.39 -3.78 7.73
C ALA A 67 0.65 -2.86 8.40
N GLY A 68 0.21 -1.76 9.00
CA GLY A 68 1.09 -0.83 9.73
C GLY A 68 1.75 -1.46 10.94
N ILE A 69 0.99 -2.23 11.74
CA ILE A 69 1.53 -2.96 12.90
C ILE A 69 2.53 -4.03 12.45
N ALA A 70 2.23 -4.79 11.41
CA ALA A 70 3.13 -5.80 10.88
C ALA A 70 4.46 -5.19 10.44
N LEU A 71 4.42 -4.09 9.68
CA LEU A 71 5.61 -3.35 9.24
C LEU A 71 6.39 -2.73 10.40
N TYR A 72 5.71 -2.20 11.41
CA TYR A 72 6.35 -1.69 12.62
C TYR A 72 7.18 -2.80 13.30
N PHE A 73 6.64 -4.01 13.46
CA PHE A 73 7.39 -5.12 14.04
C PHE A 73 8.53 -5.61 13.15
N VAL A 74 8.33 -5.61 11.83
CA VAL A 74 9.43 -5.92 10.89
C VAL A 74 10.55 -4.88 11.05
N GLY A 75 10.22 -3.59 11.09
CA GLY A 75 11.20 -2.53 11.33
C GLY A 75 11.92 -2.68 12.67
N ARG A 76 11.19 -3.04 13.73
CA ARG A 76 11.75 -3.23 15.08
C ARG A 76 12.73 -4.40 15.19
N TRP A 77 12.51 -5.48 14.45
CA TRP A 77 13.32 -6.71 14.56
C TRP A 77 14.35 -6.86 13.45
N TYR A 78 14.12 -6.27 12.30
CA TYR A 78 14.95 -6.44 11.10
C TYR A 78 15.40 -5.12 10.47
N GLY A 79 15.14 -3.98 11.13
CA GLY A 79 15.31 -2.66 10.55
C GLY A 79 16.66 -2.43 9.89
N GLU A 80 17.77 -2.72 10.58
CA GLU A 80 19.14 -2.60 10.02
C GLU A 80 19.33 -3.47 8.78
N LYS A 81 18.90 -4.74 8.83
CA LYS A 81 19.02 -5.67 7.70
C LYS A 81 18.11 -5.29 6.53
N ALA A 82 16.90 -4.80 6.84
CA ALA A 82 15.95 -4.35 5.82
C ALA A 82 16.47 -3.09 5.12
N LEU A 83 17.03 -2.15 5.86
CA LEU A 83 17.62 -0.94 5.31
C LEU A 83 18.85 -1.25 4.46
N GLY A 84 19.78 -2.04 4.97
CA GLY A 84 20.97 -2.46 4.23
C GLY A 84 20.63 -3.26 2.95
N TRP A 85 19.55 -4.05 2.96
CA TRP A 85 19.09 -4.73 1.75
C TRP A 85 18.54 -3.74 0.72
N VAL A 86 17.79 -2.73 1.16
CA VAL A 86 17.26 -1.67 0.29
C VAL A 86 18.41 -0.86 -0.31
N GLU A 87 19.37 -0.45 0.49
CA GLU A 87 20.58 0.27 0.04
C GLU A 87 21.38 -0.55 -0.96
N GLY A 88 21.62 -1.82 -0.66
CA GLY A 88 22.40 -2.70 -1.52
C GLY A 88 21.77 -3.04 -2.86
N ASN A 89 20.43 -3.06 -2.95
CA ASN A 89 19.71 -3.42 -4.19
C ASN A 89 19.26 -2.23 -5.03
N LEU A 90 19.08 -1.05 -4.42
CA LEU A 90 18.60 0.15 -5.11
C LEU A 90 19.73 1.18 -5.36
N GLY A 91 20.95 0.89 -4.90
CA GLY A 91 22.12 1.77 -4.98
C GLY A 91 22.00 2.95 -4.03
N GLU A 92 21.39 4.04 -4.44
CA GLU A 92 21.06 5.16 -3.54
C GLU A 92 19.62 5.04 -3.05
N LEU A 93 19.42 5.31 -1.74
CA LEU A 93 18.07 5.41 -1.19
C LEU A 93 17.28 6.48 -1.95
N PRO A 94 16.06 6.17 -2.43
CA PRO A 94 15.22 7.14 -3.12
C PRO A 94 15.09 8.44 -2.32
N ALA A 95 15.03 9.58 -2.99
CA ALA A 95 14.90 10.89 -2.33
C ALA A 95 13.72 10.93 -1.35
N ILE A 96 12.65 10.21 -1.66
CA ILE A 96 11.48 10.06 -0.79
C ILE A 96 11.81 9.37 0.53
N TYR A 97 12.74 8.40 0.53
CA TYR A 97 13.18 7.73 1.77
C TYR A 97 13.93 8.72 2.67
N ARG A 98 14.92 9.41 2.13
CA ARG A 98 15.71 10.43 2.87
C ARG A 98 14.84 11.58 3.40
N TRP A 99 13.80 11.96 2.65
CA TRP A 99 12.82 12.95 3.11
C TRP A 99 11.97 12.40 4.25
N THR A 100 11.46 11.17 4.10
CA THR A 100 10.66 10.50 5.13
C THR A 100 11.47 10.27 6.40
N GLU A 101 12.73 9.88 6.29
CA GLU A 101 13.63 9.69 7.41
C GLU A 101 13.81 10.99 8.20
N ARG A 102 14.10 12.11 7.51
CA ARG A 102 14.20 13.44 8.13
C ARG A 102 12.88 13.87 8.78
N ALA A 103 11.74 13.58 8.15
CA ALA A 103 10.42 13.86 8.72
C ALA A 103 10.16 13.04 10.00
N VAL A 104 10.57 11.78 10.01
CA VAL A 104 10.48 10.90 11.18
C VAL A 104 11.44 11.33 12.28
N GLU A 105 12.62 11.82 11.94
CA GLU A 105 13.60 12.34 12.92
C GLU A 105 13.13 13.61 13.64
N LYS A 106 12.54 14.53 12.89
CA LYS A 106 12.08 15.81 13.42
C LYS A 106 10.72 15.75 14.09
N GLY A 107 9.86 14.82 13.67
CA GLY A 107 8.48 14.76 14.15
C GLY A 107 7.82 13.42 13.87
N GLY A 108 8.41 12.30 14.35
CA GLY A 108 7.94 10.96 14.04
C GLY A 108 6.45 10.71 14.30
N SER A 109 5.90 11.31 15.35
CA SER A 109 4.46 11.27 15.65
C SER A 109 3.63 11.97 14.58
N ILE A 110 4.08 13.14 14.11
CA ILE A 110 3.39 13.93 13.08
C ILE A 110 3.47 13.21 11.72
N ALA A 111 4.65 12.69 11.36
CA ALA A 111 4.82 11.93 10.13
C ALA A 111 3.88 10.72 10.06
N LEU A 112 3.65 10.01 11.19
CA LEU A 112 2.75 8.88 11.25
C LEU A 112 1.29 9.28 11.03
N VAL A 113 0.86 10.42 11.60
CA VAL A 113 -0.51 10.93 11.44
C VAL A 113 -0.77 11.47 10.03
N LEU A 114 0.21 12.14 9.42
CA LEU A 114 0.08 12.69 8.06
C LEU A 114 0.18 11.63 6.97
N MET A 115 0.96 10.55 7.22
CA MET A 115 1.19 9.46 6.24
C MET A 115 0.83 8.09 6.84
N PRO A 116 -0.40 7.90 7.32
CA PRO A 116 -0.80 6.66 7.98
C PRO A 116 -0.81 5.51 6.98
N GLY A 117 -0.24 4.38 7.39
CA GLY A 117 -0.09 3.21 6.54
C GLY A 117 0.97 3.34 5.44
N SER A 118 1.83 4.36 5.52
CA SER A 118 3.06 4.39 4.72
C SER A 118 4.00 3.29 5.20
N ASN A 119 4.38 2.40 4.27
CA ASN A 119 5.25 1.28 4.58
C ASN A 119 6.59 1.74 5.17
N VAL A 120 7.14 2.83 4.62
CA VAL A 120 8.42 3.39 5.03
C VAL A 120 8.32 4.01 6.42
N VAL A 121 7.29 4.80 6.70
CA VAL A 121 7.07 5.44 8.02
C VAL A 121 6.90 4.39 9.11
N CYS A 122 6.05 3.39 8.89
CA CYS A 122 5.82 2.33 9.88
C CYS A 122 7.09 1.51 10.16
N LEU A 123 7.85 1.18 9.12
CA LEU A 123 9.11 0.45 9.25
C LEU A 123 10.17 1.27 9.99
N LEU A 124 10.34 2.55 9.64
CA LEU A 124 11.31 3.45 10.29
C LEU A 124 10.98 3.70 11.77
N LEU A 125 9.70 3.91 12.10
CA LEU A 125 9.29 4.08 13.50
C LEU A 125 9.49 2.82 14.32
N GLY A 126 9.32 1.64 13.70
CA GLY A 126 9.68 0.37 14.30
C GLY A 126 11.18 0.27 14.54
N HIS A 127 12.02 0.61 13.56
CA HIS A 127 13.48 0.60 13.64
C HIS A 127 14.00 1.59 14.71
N LYS A 128 13.42 2.79 14.78
CA LYS A 128 13.75 3.77 15.84
C LYS A 128 13.17 3.41 17.21
N HIS A 129 12.64 2.21 17.39
CA HIS A 129 12.12 1.69 18.66
C HIS A 129 11.06 2.56 19.33
N MET A 130 10.23 3.28 18.55
CA MET A 130 9.06 3.98 19.10
C MET A 130 8.21 3.00 19.93
N SER A 131 7.70 3.41 21.10
CA SER A 131 6.87 2.52 21.90
C SER A 131 5.55 2.18 21.20
N ALA A 132 5.13 0.91 21.24
CA ALA A 132 3.88 0.45 20.63
C ALA A 132 2.66 1.20 21.21
N GLN A 133 2.72 1.56 22.49
CA GLN A 133 1.68 2.35 23.19
C GLN A 133 1.47 3.75 22.57
N ARG A 134 2.50 4.32 21.96
CA ARG A 134 2.38 5.60 21.23
C ARG A 134 2.09 5.37 19.74
N PHE A 135 2.69 4.35 19.15
CA PHE A 135 2.55 4.04 17.74
C PHE A 135 1.11 3.70 17.35
N ILE A 136 0.45 2.77 18.07
CA ILE A 136 -0.89 2.26 17.71
C ILE A 136 -1.96 3.37 17.76
N PRO A 137 -2.08 4.18 18.83
CA PRO A 137 -3.07 5.26 18.84
C PRO A 137 -2.82 6.32 17.75
N LEU A 138 -1.58 6.73 17.55
CA LEU A 138 -1.25 7.72 16.53
C LEU A 138 -1.54 7.21 15.11
N LEU A 139 -1.20 5.93 14.84
CA LEU A 139 -1.54 5.28 13.58
C LEU A 139 -3.06 5.24 13.40
N SER A 140 -3.81 4.87 14.44
CA SER A 140 -5.28 4.80 14.39
C SER A 140 -5.92 6.15 14.09
N ILE A 141 -5.46 7.21 14.76
CA ILE A 141 -5.93 8.59 14.50
C ILE A 141 -5.62 8.98 13.05
N GLY A 142 -4.39 8.75 12.59
CA GLY A 142 -4.02 9.04 11.21
C GLY A 142 -4.87 8.28 10.20
N ILE A 143 -5.16 6.99 10.44
CA ILE A 143 -6.01 6.18 9.56
C ILE A 143 -7.42 6.76 9.48
N VAL A 144 -8.02 7.14 10.62
CA VAL A 144 -9.35 7.75 10.64
C VAL A 144 -9.38 9.03 9.81
N ILE A 145 -8.42 9.94 10.05
CA ILE A 145 -8.30 11.18 9.27
C ILE A 145 -8.18 10.89 7.78
N LYS A 146 -7.30 9.96 7.41
CA LYS A 146 -7.09 9.56 6.01
C LYS A 146 -8.37 9.01 5.38
N LEU A 147 -9.08 8.11 6.06
CA LEU A 147 -10.32 7.53 5.53
C LEU A 147 -11.40 8.60 5.34
N VAL A 148 -11.54 9.52 6.30
CA VAL A 148 -12.48 10.65 6.19
C VAL A 148 -12.12 11.54 4.99
N VAL A 149 -10.85 11.95 4.87
CA VAL A 149 -10.39 12.81 3.77
C VAL A 149 -10.60 12.13 2.41
N LEU A 150 -10.25 10.85 2.28
CA LEU A 150 -10.43 10.11 1.03
C LEU A 150 -11.91 9.86 0.72
N ARG A 151 -12.75 9.66 1.72
CA ARG A 151 -14.20 9.53 1.54
C ARG A 151 -14.81 10.83 1.06
N LEU A 152 -14.56 11.95 1.75
CA LEU A 152 -15.07 13.26 1.36
C LEU A 152 -14.59 13.67 -0.04
N GLY A 153 -13.30 13.41 -0.34
CA GLY A 153 -12.76 13.63 -1.69
C GLY A 153 -13.42 12.73 -2.73
N GLY A 154 -13.63 11.45 -2.42
CA GLY A 154 -14.29 10.51 -3.33
C GLY A 154 -15.75 10.87 -3.61
N ASP A 155 -16.50 11.28 -2.58
CA ASP A 155 -17.89 11.73 -2.73
C ASP A 155 -17.98 12.99 -3.62
N GLN A 156 -17.01 13.91 -3.50
CA GLN A 156 -16.95 15.13 -4.33
C GLN A 156 -16.67 14.82 -5.81
N PHE A 157 -15.97 13.76 -6.11
CA PHE A 157 -15.54 13.35 -7.46
C PHE A 157 -16.21 12.06 -7.93
N GLU A 158 -17.37 11.72 -7.39
CA GLU A 158 -18.07 10.45 -7.68
C GLU A 158 -18.33 10.24 -9.17
N ASP A 159 -18.87 11.25 -9.87
CA ASP A 159 -19.18 11.16 -11.30
C ASP A 159 -17.93 10.94 -12.16
N GLN A 160 -16.84 11.61 -11.81
CA GLN A 160 -15.55 11.47 -12.49
C GLN A 160 -14.94 10.08 -12.26
N ILE A 161 -15.04 9.57 -11.02
CA ILE A 161 -14.57 8.22 -10.67
C ILE A 161 -15.37 7.18 -11.46
N ARG A 162 -16.70 7.27 -11.48
CA ARG A 162 -17.55 6.36 -12.22
C ARG A 162 -17.27 6.39 -13.72
N SER A 163 -17.12 7.58 -14.29
CA SER A 163 -16.81 7.75 -15.73
C SER A 163 -15.44 7.18 -16.08
N PHE A 164 -14.43 7.41 -15.25
CA PHE A 164 -13.08 6.89 -15.44
C PHE A 164 -13.04 5.36 -15.35
N LEU A 165 -13.70 4.78 -14.36
CA LEU A 165 -13.73 3.32 -14.18
C LEU A 165 -14.50 2.62 -15.31
N LYS A 166 -15.62 3.18 -15.77
CA LYS A 166 -16.33 2.67 -16.97
C LYS A 166 -15.45 2.70 -18.22
N GLY A 167 -14.64 3.75 -18.39
CA GLY A 167 -13.70 3.83 -19.50
C GLY A 167 -12.61 2.74 -19.42
N ILE A 168 -12.12 2.42 -18.22
CA ILE A 168 -11.14 1.34 -18.03
C ILE A 168 -11.79 -0.02 -18.28
N GLU A 169 -13.02 -0.26 -17.82
CA GLU A 169 -13.74 -1.53 -17.97
C GLU A 169 -13.85 -1.93 -19.45
N GLN A 170 -14.10 -0.97 -20.34
CA GLN A 170 -14.19 -1.22 -21.78
C GLN A 170 -12.87 -1.68 -22.40
N TYR A 171 -11.72 -1.25 -21.84
CA TYR A 171 -10.39 -1.54 -22.38
C TYR A 171 -9.54 -2.46 -21.50
N GLN A 172 -10.05 -2.88 -20.32
CA GLN A 172 -9.26 -3.64 -19.34
C GLN A 172 -8.67 -4.94 -19.89
N TRP A 173 -9.42 -5.67 -20.70
CA TRP A 173 -8.95 -6.92 -21.31
C TRP A 173 -7.81 -6.66 -22.31
N TYR A 174 -7.85 -5.56 -23.08
CA TYR A 174 -6.78 -5.18 -23.98
C TYR A 174 -5.51 -4.76 -23.24
N VAL A 175 -5.68 -4.01 -22.12
CA VAL A 175 -4.55 -3.61 -21.28
C VAL A 175 -3.93 -4.80 -20.58
N VAL A 176 -4.73 -5.72 -20.05
CA VAL A 176 -4.25 -6.97 -19.44
C VAL A 176 -3.51 -7.82 -20.46
N ALA A 177 -4.08 -8.01 -21.66
CA ALA A 177 -3.46 -8.76 -22.73
C ALA A 177 -2.14 -8.12 -23.20
N ALA A 178 -2.08 -6.79 -23.31
CA ALA A 178 -0.87 -6.05 -23.67
C ALA A 178 0.22 -6.18 -22.59
N LEU A 179 -0.13 -6.10 -21.30
CA LEU A 179 0.83 -6.26 -20.21
C LEU A 179 1.37 -7.69 -20.11
N PHE A 180 0.52 -8.70 -20.30
CA PHE A 180 0.95 -10.09 -20.38
C PHE A 180 1.83 -10.33 -21.62
N GLY A 181 1.44 -9.81 -22.78
CA GLY A 181 2.23 -9.90 -24.01
C GLY A 181 3.61 -9.25 -23.86
N LEU A 182 3.68 -8.06 -23.28
CA LEU A 182 4.95 -7.36 -23.01
C LEU A 182 5.84 -8.13 -22.02
N SER A 183 5.25 -8.65 -20.94
CA SER A 183 5.98 -9.43 -19.93
C SER A 183 6.52 -10.73 -20.55
N PHE A 184 5.74 -11.40 -21.38
CA PHE A 184 6.15 -12.60 -22.10
C PHE A 184 7.27 -12.32 -23.10
N PHE A 185 7.15 -11.23 -23.86
CA PHE A 185 8.17 -10.82 -24.82
C PHE A 185 9.50 -10.42 -24.16
N GLN A 186 9.44 -9.74 -23.01
CA GLN A 186 10.63 -9.42 -22.22
C GLN A 186 11.30 -10.67 -21.63
N SER A 187 10.50 -11.65 -21.21
CA SER A 187 11.01 -12.94 -20.72
C SER A 187 11.72 -13.73 -21.82
N MET A 188 11.17 -13.73 -23.01
CA MET A 188 11.80 -14.39 -24.18
C MET A 188 13.11 -13.72 -24.63
N ARG A 189 13.20 -12.38 -24.50
CA ARG A 189 14.44 -11.64 -24.80
C ARG A 189 15.57 -11.91 -23.82
N LYS A 190 15.25 -12.11 -22.54
CA LYS A 190 16.25 -12.44 -21.51
C LYS A 190 16.75 -13.89 -21.57
N GLY A 191 16.06 -14.78 -22.28
CA GLY A 191 16.40 -16.19 -22.45
C GLY A 191 17.33 -16.54 -23.61
N ARG A 192 17.86 -15.55 -24.34
CA ARG A 192 18.93 -15.85 -25.35
C ARG A 192 20.29 -15.80 -24.66
N PRO A 193 20.97 -16.95 -24.45
CA PRO A 193 22.37 -16.93 -24.05
C PRO A 193 23.16 -16.29 -25.19
N SER A 194 24.04 -15.34 -24.82
CA SER A 194 25.08 -14.85 -25.73
C SER A 194 25.97 -16.04 -26.09
N SER A 195 25.85 -16.51 -27.32
CA SER A 195 26.85 -17.38 -27.92
C SER A 195 28.06 -16.52 -28.25
N ASP A 196 29.06 -16.59 -27.42
CA ASP A 196 30.48 -16.33 -27.75
C ASP A 196 31.32 -17.45 -27.12
#